data_a7006039513143df6713445b856e2cc5
#
_entry.id   a7006039513143df6713445b856e2cc5
#
_cell.length_a   1.000
_cell.length_b   1.000
_cell.length_c   1.000
_cell.angle_alpha   90.00
_cell.angle_beta   90.00
_cell.angle_gamma   90.00
#
_symmetry.space_group_name_H-M   'P 1'
#
loop_
_entity.id
_entity.type
_entity.pdbx_description
1 polymer ?
#
loop_
_entity_poly.entity_id
_entity_poly.type
_entity_poly.pdbx_seq_one_letter_code
_entity_poly.pdbx_strand_id
1 'polypeptide(L)'
;MAALPEPVIQARPDTMPPLAPSTGRPYNPVVTLNGWTLPWRMNAGVKEFHLVAEPVVREMAPGFKANMWGYNGQSPGPTIEVVEGDRVRIFVTNKLPEHTSVHWHGQRLPNGMDGVSGLNQKSIQPGKTFVYEFVARRPGTFMYHPHADEMTQMAMGMMGFWVTHPREQHPLIDEVNRDFCFLLNAYDIDPGSKTPKIMTMTDFNLWSWNSRLFPGIDSLNVRLNDKVRIRIGNLTMTNHPIHLHGHEFLVTGTDGGPTPKSTRWYEVTTDVAVGQMRQIEFLADEEGDWAFHCHKSHHTMNAMGHDVPTMIGVDHKGLVKKLQKLVPDYMVMGERGMADMGEMEMQIPDNTLPMMTGSGPYGGVEMGGMFSVLKVRRDQKPGDYANPGWYQQPPGTQAFEWTGALPDPARFKSESQGSMPLAETPVRTTQVQVRKPSGHAGH
;
A
#
# COMPACT_ATOMS: atom_id res chain seq x y z
N MET A 1 -18.60 3.51 -29.72
CA MET A 1 -18.67 4.14 -28.40
C MET A 1 -18.12 5.54 -28.54
N ALA A 2 -18.83 6.59 -28.15
CA ALA A 2 -18.28 7.94 -28.12
C ALA A 2 -17.15 7.97 -27.09
N ALA A 3 -15.99 8.51 -27.46
CA ALA A 3 -14.90 8.72 -26.53
C ALA A 3 -15.41 9.58 -25.36
N LEU A 4 -15.16 9.15 -24.13
CA LEU A 4 -15.44 9.97 -22.96
C LEU A 4 -14.66 11.28 -23.11
N PRO A 5 -15.26 12.44 -22.78
CA PRO A 5 -14.53 13.69 -22.80
C PRO A 5 -13.31 13.60 -21.89
N GLU A 6 -12.18 14.07 -22.38
CA GLU A 6 -10.97 14.12 -21.55
C GLU A 6 -11.27 14.95 -20.29
N PRO A 7 -10.95 14.43 -19.10
CA PRO A 7 -11.20 15.16 -17.87
C PRO A 7 -10.37 16.45 -17.86
N VAL A 8 -11.00 17.56 -17.59
CA VAL A 8 -10.31 18.83 -17.34
C VAL A 8 -9.64 18.72 -15.98
N ILE A 9 -8.39 18.33 -15.96
CA ILE A 9 -7.59 18.21 -14.75
C ILE A 9 -7.17 19.62 -14.34
N GLN A 10 -7.73 20.13 -13.25
CA GLN A 10 -7.05 21.21 -12.54
C GLN A 10 -5.76 20.61 -11.94
N ALA A 11 -4.62 21.11 -12.39
CA ALA A 11 -3.33 20.74 -11.81
C ALA A 11 -3.36 21.09 -10.31
N ARG A 12 -3.48 20.07 -9.47
CA ARG A 12 -3.32 20.19 -8.03
C ARG A 12 -1.96 19.61 -7.66
N PRO A 13 -1.28 20.12 -6.63
CA PRO A 13 -0.07 19.50 -6.16
C PRO A 13 -0.37 18.06 -5.75
N ASP A 14 0.51 17.14 -6.09
CA ASP A 14 0.39 15.71 -5.78
C ASP A 14 0.35 15.43 -4.27
N THR A 15 0.95 16.30 -3.49
CA THR A 15 0.88 16.27 -2.02
C THR A 15 0.55 17.66 -1.51
N MET A 16 -0.47 17.76 -0.69
CA MET A 16 -0.84 19.00 -0.01
C MET A 16 -0.33 18.98 1.43
N PRO A 17 0.03 20.15 1.99
CA PRO A 17 0.29 20.25 3.42
C PRO A 17 -0.90 19.72 4.23
N PRO A 18 -0.65 19.02 5.34
CA PRO A 18 -1.71 18.53 6.22
C PRO A 18 -2.59 19.69 6.71
N LEU A 19 -3.89 19.44 6.80
CA LEU A 19 -4.82 20.44 7.35
C LEU A 19 -4.62 20.56 8.86
N ALA A 20 -4.61 21.78 9.38
CA ALA A 20 -4.55 22.01 10.81
C ALA A 20 -5.80 21.44 11.51
N PRO A 21 -5.65 20.83 12.71
CA PRO A 21 -6.79 20.38 13.50
C PRO A 21 -7.69 21.56 13.90
N SER A 22 -8.98 21.38 13.79
CA SER A 22 -9.97 22.44 14.00
C SER A 22 -10.94 22.17 15.14
N THR A 23 -11.00 20.93 15.61
CA THR A 23 -11.86 20.46 16.69
C THR A 23 -11.08 19.47 17.57
N GLY A 24 -11.52 19.32 18.82
CA GLY A 24 -10.84 18.45 19.79
C GLY A 24 -9.49 18.99 20.26
N ARG A 25 -8.71 18.13 20.88
CA ARG A 25 -7.33 18.44 21.27
C ARG A 25 -6.41 18.46 20.04
N PRO A 26 -5.28 19.19 20.09
CA PRO A 26 -4.30 19.15 19.00
C PRO A 26 -3.83 17.73 18.71
N TYR A 27 -3.69 17.39 17.42
CA TYR A 27 -3.14 16.15 16.92
C TYR A 27 -2.27 16.44 15.70
N ASN A 28 -1.37 15.53 15.34
CA ASN A 28 -0.68 15.63 14.07
C ASN A 28 -1.61 15.16 12.94
N PRO A 29 -1.90 16.02 11.94
CA PRO A 29 -2.69 15.62 10.78
C PRO A 29 -2.02 14.48 10.02
N VAL A 30 -2.83 13.65 9.37
CA VAL A 30 -2.30 12.58 8.53
C VAL A 30 -1.70 13.12 7.25
N VAL A 31 -0.67 12.43 6.75
CA VAL A 31 -0.06 12.69 5.46
C VAL A 31 -0.35 11.52 4.53
N THR A 32 -1.17 11.77 3.52
CA THR A 32 -1.38 10.82 2.43
C THR A 32 -0.38 11.17 1.34
N LEU A 33 0.66 10.35 1.19
CA LEU A 33 1.68 10.59 0.17
C LEU A 33 1.07 10.59 -1.22
N ASN A 34 1.42 11.59 -2.02
CA ASN A 34 0.87 11.82 -3.37
C ASN A 34 -0.66 11.94 -3.40
N GLY A 35 -1.24 12.39 -2.32
CA GLY A 35 -2.65 12.67 -2.13
C GLY A 35 -2.87 13.89 -1.23
N TRP A 36 -4.10 14.12 -0.83
CA TRP A 36 -4.45 15.24 0.03
C TRP A 36 -5.70 14.94 0.86
N THR A 37 -5.92 15.75 1.89
CA THR A 37 -7.08 15.64 2.78
C THR A 37 -8.24 16.49 2.25
N LEU A 38 -9.46 15.95 2.25
CA LEU A 38 -10.65 16.63 1.75
C LEU A 38 -10.95 17.85 2.61
N PRO A 39 -10.96 19.07 2.03
CA PRO A 39 -11.33 20.27 2.77
C PRO A 39 -12.81 20.24 3.18
N TRP A 40 -13.12 20.92 4.25
CA TRP A 40 -14.45 21.01 4.82
C TRP A 40 -14.78 22.45 5.26
N ARG A 41 -16.05 22.69 5.49
CA ARG A 41 -16.52 23.93 6.12
C ARG A 41 -17.39 23.61 7.32
N MET A 42 -17.41 24.49 8.31
CA MET A 42 -18.34 24.40 9.43
C MET A 42 -19.63 25.11 9.07
N ASN A 43 -20.76 24.43 9.24
CA ASN A 43 -22.10 25.03 9.04
C ASN A 43 -23.01 24.58 10.18
N ALA A 44 -23.41 25.55 11.04
CA ALA A 44 -24.28 25.31 12.21
C ALA A 44 -23.84 24.09 13.06
N GLY A 45 -22.54 23.94 13.35
CA GLY A 45 -22.00 22.85 14.14
C GLY A 45 -21.83 21.53 13.41
N VAL A 46 -22.11 21.49 12.12
CA VAL A 46 -21.92 20.33 11.24
C VAL A 46 -20.70 20.55 10.35
N LYS A 47 -19.78 19.60 10.30
CA LYS A 47 -18.63 19.61 9.41
C LYS A 47 -19.06 19.08 8.04
N GLU A 48 -19.11 19.96 7.04
CA GLU A 48 -19.59 19.65 5.70
C GLU A 48 -18.45 19.40 4.75
N PHE A 49 -18.55 18.29 4.00
CA PHE A 49 -17.65 17.87 2.95
C PHE A 49 -18.37 17.77 1.61
N HIS A 50 -17.63 17.92 0.51
CA HIS A 50 -18.16 17.67 -0.83
C HIS A 50 -17.26 16.68 -1.57
N LEU A 51 -17.73 15.46 -1.73
CA LEU A 51 -17.08 14.39 -2.45
C LEU A 51 -17.67 14.29 -3.85
N VAL A 52 -16.85 14.40 -4.88
CA VAL A 52 -17.27 14.37 -6.29
C VAL A 52 -16.69 13.12 -6.93
N ALA A 53 -17.54 12.14 -7.25
CA ALA A 53 -17.16 10.97 -8.03
C ALA A 53 -17.08 11.35 -9.51
N GLU A 54 -15.91 11.15 -10.14
CA GLU A 54 -15.65 11.60 -11.50
C GLU A 54 -14.51 10.82 -12.19
N PRO A 55 -14.46 10.79 -13.54
CA PRO A 55 -13.29 10.29 -14.25
C PRO A 55 -12.06 11.13 -13.93
N VAL A 56 -10.91 10.47 -13.75
CA VAL A 56 -9.63 11.10 -13.41
C VAL A 56 -8.50 10.51 -14.25
N VAL A 57 -7.43 11.28 -14.45
CA VAL A 57 -6.17 10.74 -14.96
C VAL A 57 -5.16 10.74 -13.83
N ARG A 58 -4.61 9.56 -13.53
CA ARG A 58 -3.59 9.39 -12.50
C ARG A 58 -2.24 9.12 -13.14
N GLU A 59 -1.25 9.93 -12.88
CA GLU A 59 0.14 9.56 -13.14
C GLU A 59 0.60 8.62 -12.05
N MET A 60 0.79 7.35 -12.38
CA MET A 60 1.14 6.29 -11.42
C MET A 60 2.64 6.22 -11.16
N ALA A 61 3.43 6.59 -12.15
CA ALA A 61 4.88 6.79 -12.08
C ALA A 61 5.28 7.80 -13.17
N PRO A 62 6.49 8.37 -13.13
CA PRO A 62 6.93 9.31 -14.16
C PRO A 62 6.74 8.77 -15.57
N GLY A 63 5.92 9.47 -16.39
CA GLY A 63 5.61 9.06 -17.76
C GLY A 63 4.54 7.98 -17.93
N PHE A 64 4.07 7.35 -16.84
CA PHE A 64 3.01 6.35 -16.88
C PHE A 64 1.72 6.88 -16.28
N LYS A 65 0.68 7.04 -17.11
CA LYS A 65 -0.62 7.60 -16.76
C LYS A 65 -1.75 6.61 -17.00
N ALA A 66 -2.71 6.56 -16.06
CA ALA A 66 -3.89 5.73 -16.18
C ALA A 66 -5.17 6.59 -16.17
N ASN A 67 -6.12 6.22 -17.05
CA ASN A 67 -7.48 6.77 -17.07
C ASN A 67 -8.31 5.98 -16.06
N MET A 68 -8.69 6.62 -14.99
CA MET A 68 -9.35 6.01 -13.85
C MET A 68 -10.67 6.69 -13.53
N TRP A 69 -11.37 6.17 -12.54
CA TRP A 69 -12.42 6.88 -11.81
C TRP A 69 -11.94 7.12 -10.39
N GLY A 70 -12.33 8.24 -9.84
CA GLY A 70 -11.90 8.62 -8.50
C GLY A 70 -12.80 9.67 -7.88
N TYR A 71 -12.27 10.34 -6.89
CA TYR A 71 -12.99 11.39 -6.20
C TYR A 71 -12.18 12.68 -6.17
N ASN A 72 -12.84 13.81 -6.49
CA ASN A 72 -12.25 15.15 -6.43
C ASN A 72 -10.92 15.26 -7.21
N GLY A 73 -10.86 14.66 -8.40
CA GLY A 73 -9.72 14.76 -9.32
C GLY A 73 -8.56 13.81 -9.00
N GLN A 74 -8.74 12.82 -8.12
CA GLN A 74 -7.68 11.84 -7.83
C GLN A 74 -8.19 10.42 -7.52
N SER A 75 -7.29 9.45 -7.64
CA SER A 75 -7.41 8.08 -7.17
C SER A 75 -6.11 7.72 -6.41
N PRO A 76 -6.18 7.19 -5.17
CA PRO A 76 -7.38 7.16 -4.34
C PRO A 76 -7.98 8.54 -4.12
N GLY A 77 -9.25 8.59 -3.75
CA GLY A 77 -9.92 9.81 -3.36
C GLY A 77 -9.26 10.48 -2.14
N PRO A 78 -9.57 11.75 -1.86
CA PRO A 78 -8.96 12.50 -0.77
C PRO A 78 -9.26 11.84 0.58
N THR A 79 -8.30 11.87 1.50
CA THR A 79 -8.48 11.41 2.87
C THR A 79 -9.51 12.29 3.59
N ILE A 80 -10.51 11.69 4.20
CA ILE A 80 -11.46 12.38 5.09
C ILE A 80 -10.89 12.28 6.51
N GLU A 81 -10.67 13.44 7.13
CA GLU A 81 -10.07 13.54 8.46
C GLU A 81 -11.00 14.28 9.41
N VAL A 82 -11.42 13.62 10.48
CA VAL A 82 -12.40 14.14 11.45
C VAL A 82 -11.98 13.81 12.88
N VAL A 83 -12.66 14.42 13.84
CA VAL A 83 -12.50 14.16 15.27
C VAL A 83 -13.72 13.39 15.79
N GLU A 84 -13.48 12.47 16.71
CA GLU A 84 -14.54 11.74 17.41
C GLU A 84 -15.61 12.67 17.94
N GLY A 85 -16.87 12.35 17.69
CA GLY A 85 -18.03 13.16 18.03
C GLY A 85 -18.35 14.29 17.03
N ASP A 86 -17.55 14.51 15.99
CA ASP A 86 -17.93 15.44 14.93
C ASP A 86 -19.19 14.94 14.22
N ARG A 87 -20.18 15.83 14.09
CA ARG A 87 -21.30 15.62 13.18
C ARG A 87 -20.84 16.01 11.78
N VAL A 88 -20.86 15.04 10.87
CA VAL A 88 -20.42 15.21 9.50
C VAL A 88 -21.61 15.20 8.55
N ARG A 89 -21.55 16.01 7.51
CA ARG A 89 -22.47 15.99 6.36
C ARG A 89 -21.65 15.94 5.10
N ILE A 90 -21.82 14.86 4.32
CA ILE A 90 -21.04 14.63 3.12
C ILE A 90 -21.97 14.67 1.92
N PHE A 91 -21.81 15.67 1.08
CA PHE A 91 -22.45 15.74 -0.22
C PHE A 91 -21.66 14.87 -1.18
N VAL A 92 -22.30 13.88 -1.79
CA VAL A 92 -21.69 13.02 -2.81
C VAL A 92 -22.34 13.32 -4.15
N THR A 93 -21.61 13.95 -5.04
CA THR A 93 -22.05 14.27 -6.40
C THR A 93 -21.48 13.24 -7.38
N ASN A 94 -22.35 12.62 -8.17
CA ASN A 94 -21.97 11.68 -9.20
C ASN A 94 -21.79 12.37 -10.56
N LYS A 95 -20.57 12.43 -11.06
CA LYS A 95 -20.21 12.86 -12.41
C LYS A 95 -19.68 11.70 -13.27
N LEU A 96 -19.83 10.46 -12.81
CA LEU A 96 -19.49 9.27 -13.60
C LEU A 96 -20.53 9.05 -14.71
N PRO A 97 -20.19 8.24 -15.72
CA PRO A 97 -21.13 7.85 -16.77
C PRO A 97 -22.20 6.85 -16.30
N GLU A 98 -22.04 6.29 -15.10
CA GLU A 98 -22.97 5.34 -14.51
C GLU A 98 -23.38 5.73 -13.08
N HIS A 99 -24.34 4.99 -12.51
CA HIS A 99 -24.78 5.17 -11.13
C HIS A 99 -23.69 4.75 -10.14
N THR A 100 -23.69 5.34 -8.95
CA THR A 100 -22.76 5.01 -7.87
C THR A 100 -23.43 5.07 -6.50
N SER A 101 -22.72 4.72 -5.46
CA SER A 101 -23.01 5.00 -4.06
C SER A 101 -21.69 5.07 -3.28
N VAL A 102 -21.70 5.47 -2.02
CA VAL A 102 -20.51 5.45 -1.17
C VAL A 102 -20.82 4.73 0.13
N HIS A 103 -20.10 3.64 0.39
CA HIS A 103 -20.08 2.95 1.67
C HIS A 103 -18.94 3.49 2.54
N TRP A 104 -19.25 3.72 3.82
CA TRP A 104 -18.32 4.25 4.83
C TRP A 104 -17.78 3.08 5.65
N HIS A 105 -16.82 2.38 5.09
CA HIS A 105 -16.32 1.10 5.59
C HIS A 105 -15.77 1.21 7.01
N GLY A 106 -16.36 0.44 7.91
CA GLY A 106 -15.98 0.38 9.32
C GLY A 106 -16.63 1.44 10.21
N GLN A 107 -17.37 2.41 9.67
CA GLN A 107 -18.06 3.43 10.46
C GLN A 107 -19.28 2.85 11.18
N ARG A 108 -19.50 3.31 12.42
CA ARG A 108 -20.74 3.02 13.18
C ARG A 108 -21.73 4.16 12.97
N LEU A 109 -22.65 3.97 12.06
CA LEU A 109 -23.58 4.99 11.58
C LEU A 109 -25.05 4.45 11.51
N PRO A 110 -26.05 5.29 11.32
CA PRO A 110 -27.43 4.85 11.06
C PRO A 110 -27.50 4.03 9.76
N ASN A 111 -28.27 2.94 9.75
CA ASN A 111 -28.37 2.03 8.62
C ASN A 111 -28.70 2.74 7.28
N GLY A 112 -29.58 3.72 7.27
CA GLY A 112 -29.90 4.49 6.07
C GLY A 112 -28.77 5.38 5.52
N MET A 113 -27.61 5.44 6.21
CA MET A 113 -26.40 6.18 5.79
C MET A 113 -25.26 5.25 5.39
N ASP A 114 -25.49 3.93 5.37
CA ASP A 114 -24.47 2.92 5.13
C ASP A 114 -23.99 2.83 3.66
N GLY A 115 -24.82 3.28 2.73
CA GLY A 115 -24.39 3.50 1.34
C GLY A 115 -24.52 2.29 0.42
N VAL A 116 -25.10 1.17 0.87
CA VAL A 116 -25.29 -0.02 0.03
C VAL A 116 -26.46 0.20 -0.93
N SER A 117 -26.15 0.26 -2.21
CA SER A 117 -27.14 0.48 -3.27
C SER A 117 -28.15 -0.67 -3.32
N GLY A 118 -29.45 -0.32 -3.36
CA GLY A 118 -30.55 -1.30 -3.39
C GLY A 118 -30.92 -1.87 -2.02
N LEU A 119 -30.07 -1.73 -1.00
CA LEU A 119 -30.33 -2.19 0.36
C LEU A 119 -30.67 -1.02 1.30
N ASN A 120 -29.76 -0.10 1.48
CA ASN A 120 -29.94 1.03 2.40
C ASN A 120 -30.41 2.30 1.69
N GLN A 121 -30.15 2.41 0.38
CA GLN A 121 -30.46 3.57 -0.44
C GLN A 121 -30.68 3.21 -1.91
N LYS A 122 -31.21 4.17 -2.67
CA LYS A 122 -31.15 4.13 -4.13
C LYS A 122 -29.77 4.57 -4.59
N SER A 123 -29.32 4.02 -5.73
CA SER A 123 -28.06 4.48 -6.37
C SER A 123 -28.14 5.97 -6.74
N ILE A 124 -27.04 6.66 -6.63
CA ILE A 124 -26.85 8.04 -7.06
C ILE A 124 -26.68 8.03 -8.58
N GLN A 125 -27.69 8.49 -9.31
CA GLN A 125 -27.66 8.55 -10.76
C GLN A 125 -26.68 9.62 -11.26
N PRO A 126 -26.15 9.50 -12.49
CA PRO A 126 -25.31 10.54 -13.10
C PRO A 126 -25.93 11.94 -12.97
N GLY A 127 -25.12 12.93 -12.57
CA GLY A 127 -25.52 14.30 -12.34
C GLY A 127 -26.31 14.56 -11.04
N LYS A 128 -26.54 13.55 -10.20
CA LYS A 128 -27.26 13.71 -8.92
C LYS A 128 -26.30 13.79 -7.74
N THR A 129 -26.80 14.41 -6.67
CA THR A 129 -26.09 14.54 -5.39
C THR A 129 -26.93 13.92 -4.27
N PHE A 130 -26.30 13.05 -3.47
CA PHE A 130 -26.89 12.53 -2.23
C PHE A 130 -26.16 13.11 -1.04
N VAL A 131 -26.82 13.08 0.11
CA VAL A 131 -26.27 13.60 1.37
C VAL A 131 -26.24 12.49 2.41
N TYR A 132 -25.08 12.29 3.00
CA TYR A 132 -24.88 11.41 4.13
C TYR A 132 -24.59 12.25 5.37
N GLU A 133 -25.33 12.03 6.44
CA GLU A 133 -25.16 12.77 7.67
C GLU A 133 -25.16 11.85 8.89
N PHE A 134 -24.06 11.85 9.63
CA PHE A 134 -23.90 11.02 10.82
C PHE A 134 -22.84 11.60 11.77
N VAL A 135 -22.67 10.96 12.92
CA VAL A 135 -21.65 11.30 13.91
C VAL A 135 -20.49 10.32 13.80
N ALA A 136 -19.27 10.82 13.72
CA ALA A 136 -18.04 10.01 13.82
C ALA A 136 -17.88 9.50 15.26
N ARG A 137 -18.26 8.24 15.52
CA ARG A 137 -18.48 7.74 16.88
C ARG A 137 -17.25 7.17 17.56
N ARG A 138 -16.21 6.79 16.82
CA ARG A 138 -15.02 6.15 17.40
C ARG A 138 -13.76 6.58 16.64
N PRO A 139 -12.64 6.74 17.36
CA PRO A 139 -11.36 6.98 16.71
C PRO A 139 -10.86 5.72 16.03
N GLY A 140 -10.09 5.89 14.95
CA GLY A 140 -9.50 4.79 14.20
C GLY A 140 -9.22 5.14 12.76
N THR A 141 -8.84 4.11 12.04
CA THR A 141 -8.52 4.11 10.62
C THR A 141 -9.62 3.38 9.85
N PHE A 142 -10.18 4.01 8.83
CA PHE A 142 -11.32 3.53 8.06
C PHE A 142 -11.11 3.83 6.58
N MET A 143 -12.01 3.35 5.72
CA MET A 143 -11.98 3.56 4.29
C MET A 143 -13.37 4.00 3.80
N TYR A 144 -13.45 4.48 2.58
CA TYR A 144 -14.69 4.64 1.86
C TYR A 144 -14.53 4.17 0.41
N HIS A 145 -15.56 3.56 -0.13
CA HIS A 145 -15.56 3.02 -1.49
C HIS A 145 -16.98 2.93 -2.05
N PRO A 146 -17.19 2.80 -3.37
CA PRO A 146 -18.51 2.58 -3.92
C PRO A 146 -19.10 1.24 -3.46
N HIS A 147 -20.43 1.17 -3.37
CA HIS A 147 -21.18 -0.07 -3.14
C HIS A 147 -22.35 -0.17 -4.14
N ALA A 148 -22.07 0.21 -5.40
CA ALA A 148 -22.89 0.05 -6.58
C ALA A 148 -21.94 -0.24 -7.73
N ASP A 149 -22.14 -1.34 -8.46
CA ASP A 149 -21.17 -1.87 -9.43
C ASP A 149 -19.72 -1.85 -8.88
N GLU A 150 -19.58 -2.43 -7.71
CA GLU A 150 -18.36 -2.35 -6.91
C GLU A 150 -17.15 -2.89 -7.68
N MET A 151 -17.34 -3.99 -8.42
CA MET A 151 -16.28 -4.62 -9.21
C MET A 151 -15.68 -3.65 -10.23
N THR A 152 -16.51 -2.99 -11.02
CA THR A 152 -16.06 -1.99 -12.02
C THR A 152 -15.43 -0.78 -11.33
N GLN A 153 -16.13 -0.20 -10.37
CA GLN A 153 -15.74 1.08 -9.80
C GLN A 153 -14.47 0.98 -8.96
N MET A 154 -14.26 -0.11 -8.23
CA MET A 154 -13.03 -0.35 -7.50
C MET A 154 -11.86 -0.70 -8.43
N ALA A 155 -12.07 -1.52 -9.46
CA ALA A 155 -11.05 -1.80 -10.48
C ALA A 155 -10.60 -0.52 -11.22
N MET A 156 -11.50 0.46 -11.36
CA MET A 156 -11.20 1.78 -11.91
C MET A 156 -10.52 2.73 -10.90
N GLY A 157 -10.37 2.34 -9.63
CA GLY A 157 -9.62 3.11 -8.62
C GLY A 157 -10.46 3.93 -7.64
N MET A 158 -11.77 3.70 -7.58
CA MET A 158 -12.66 4.45 -6.68
C MET A 158 -12.57 3.92 -5.26
N MET A 159 -11.79 4.57 -4.44
CA MET A 159 -11.65 4.29 -3.00
C MET A 159 -10.97 5.47 -2.32
N GLY A 160 -11.08 5.56 -1.00
CA GLY A 160 -10.42 6.60 -0.24
C GLY A 160 -10.27 6.24 1.23
N PHE A 161 -9.48 7.02 1.93
CA PHE A 161 -9.12 6.83 3.32
C PHE A 161 -10.00 7.70 4.24
N TRP A 162 -10.31 7.18 5.43
CA TRP A 162 -10.97 7.93 6.48
C TRP A 162 -10.24 7.76 7.81
N VAL A 163 -9.92 8.87 8.47
CA VAL A 163 -9.32 8.86 9.78
C VAL A 163 -10.18 9.64 10.76
N THR A 164 -10.48 9.02 11.90
CA THR A 164 -11.11 9.69 13.02
C THR A 164 -10.10 9.80 14.16
N HIS A 165 -9.74 11.03 14.53
CA HIS A 165 -8.89 11.30 15.67
C HIS A 165 -9.70 11.26 16.98
N PRO A 166 -9.13 10.83 18.09
CA PRO A 166 -9.79 10.92 19.39
C PRO A 166 -9.97 12.40 19.78
N ARG A 167 -11.13 12.74 20.38
CA ARG A 167 -11.41 14.10 20.85
C ARG A 167 -10.57 14.49 22.04
N GLU A 168 -10.38 13.55 22.94
CA GLU A 168 -9.58 13.69 24.17
C GLU A 168 -8.41 12.69 24.15
N GLN A 169 -7.55 12.77 25.16
CA GLN A 169 -6.48 11.79 25.28
C GLN A 169 -7.06 10.36 25.39
N HIS A 170 -6.66 9.50 24.48
CA HIS A 170 -7.17 8.14 24.44
C HIS A 170 -6.15 7.16 25.03
N PRO A 171 -6.56 6.25 25.92
CA PRO A 171 -5.61 5.36 26.64
C PRO A 171 -4.88 4.37 25.72
N LEU A 172 -5.46 4.08 24.56
CA LEU A 172 -4.92 3.10 23.59
C LEU A 172 -4.31 3.75 22.34
N ILE A 173 -4.41 5.07 22.18
CA ILE A 173 -3.88 5.78 21.00
C ILE A 173 -2.81 6.75 21.49
N ASP A 174 -1.57 6.45 21.17
CA ASP A 174 -0.45 7.29 21.52
C ASP A 174 -0.32 8.50 20.57
N GLU A 175 0.32 9.55 21.04
CA GLU A 175 0.72 10.66 20.18
C GLU A 175 1.93 10.26 19.33
N VAL A 176 1.98 10.73 18.10
CA VAL A 176 3.06 10.48 17.16
C VAL A 176 3.54 11.78 16.52
N ASN A 177 4.79 11.81 16.06
CA ASN A 177 5.37 12.95 15.36
C ASN A 177 4.98 12.94 13.88
N ARG A 178 4.77 11.74 13.31
CA ARG A 178 4.43 11.50 11.90
C ARG A 178 3.30 10.49 11.81
N ASP A 179 2.31 10.77 10.96
CA ASP A 179 1.15 9.89 10.74
C ASP A 179 0.88 9.79 9.23
N PHE A 180 1.23 8.65 8.62
CA PHE A 180 1.12 8.42 7.18
C PHE A 180 -0.06 7.51 6.86
N CYS A 181 -0.70 7.74 5.70
CA CYS A 181 -1.78 6.92 5.16
C CYS A 181 -1.38 6.28 3.84
N PHE A 182 -1.56 4.96 3.76
CA PHE A 182 -1.37 4.17 2.55
C PHE A 182 -2.61 3.35 2.23
N LEU A 183 -3.21 3.58 1.09
CA LEU A 183 -4.26 2.74 0.54
C LEU A 183 -3.67 1.83 -0.52
N LEU A 184 -3.89 0.52 -0.37
CA LEU A 184 -3.39 -0.49 -1.29
C LEU A 184 -4.36 -0.62 -2.46
N ASN A 185 -3.82 -0.54 -3.68
CA ASN A 185 -4.57 -0.62 -4.92
C ASN A 185 -3.91 -1.62 -5.86
N ALA A 186 -4.72 -2.34 -6.62
CA ALA A 186 -4.26 -3.25 -7.66
C ALA A 186 -4.99 -2.94 -8.97
N TYR A 187 -4.27 -3.02 -10.08
CA TYR A 187 -4.78 -2.73 -11.41
C TYR A 187 -4.29 -3.77 -12.42
N ASP A 188 -5.09 -3.96 -13.46
CA ASP A 188 -4.71 -4.70 -14.66
C ASP A 188 -4.69 -3.71 -15.83
N ILE A 189 -3.49 -3.27 -16.23
CA ILE A 189 -3.29 -2.31 -17.32
C ILE A 189 -2.24 -2.87 -18.27
N ASP A 190 -2.65 -3.16 -19.51
CA ASP A 190 -1.72 -3.65 -20.53
C ASP A 190 -0.63 -2.62 -20.83
N PRO A 191 0.61 -3.06 -21.08
CA PRO A 191 1.67 -2.19 -21.56
C PRO A 191 1.22 -1.37 -22.79
N GLY A 192 1.44 -0.05 -22.75
CA GLY A 192 0.97 0.88 -23.78
C GLY A 192 -0.49 1.33 -23.65
N SER A 193 -1.30 0.68 -22.80
CA SER A 193 -2.68 1.11 -22.50
C SER A 193 -2.69 2.17 -21.41
N LYS A 194 -3.82 2.89 -21.32
CA LYS A 194 -4.08 3.86 -20.24
C LYS A 194 -5.28 3.47 -19.38
N THR A 195 -6.05 2.47 -19.75
CA THR A 195 -7.30 2.16 -19.08
C THR A 195 -7.22 0.81 -18.39
N PRO A 196 -7.51 0.73 -17.09
CA PRO A 196 -7.60 -0.54 -16.39
C PRO A 196 -8.62 -1.48 -17.02
N LYS A 197 -8.29 -2.76 -17.09
CA LYS A 197 -9.22 -3.82 -17.47
C LYS A 197 -10.07 -4.22 -16.28
N ILE A 198 -11.33 -4.51 -16.52
CA ILE A 198 -12.32 -4.76 -15.47
C ILE A 198 -12.76 -6.23 -15.43
N MET A 199 -12.36 -7.02 -16.41
CA MET A 199 -12.97 -8.32 -16.72
C MET A 199 -12.90 -9.37 -15.62
N THR A 200 -11.79 -9.42 -14.88
CA THR A 200 -11.67 -10.35 -13.75
C THR A 200 -10.81 -9.69 -12.69
N MET A 201 -11.32 -9.51 -11.51
CA MET A 201 -10.55 -8.92 -10.40
C MET A 201 -9.58 -9.95 -9.75
N THR A 202 -9.01 -10.85 -10.54
CA THR A 202 -8.07 -11.88 -10.08
C THR A 202 -6.67 -11.73 -10.69
N ASP A 203 -6.57 -11.15 -11.90
CA ASP A 203 -5.34 -11.12 -12.67
C ASP A 203 -4.82 -9.67 -12.78
N PHE A 204 -4.24 -9.20 -11.70
CA PHE A 204 -3.61 -7.87 -11.66
C PHE A 204 -2.14 -7.96 -12.05
N ASN A 205 -1.66 -6.90 -12.70
CA ASN A 205 -0.25 -6.76 -13.08
C ASN A 205 0.45 -5.55 -12.46
N LEU A 206 -0.29 -4.72 -11.71
CA LEU A 206 0.22 -3.53 -11.03
C LEU A 206 -0.34 -3.48 -9.61
N TRP A 207 0.55 -3.39 -8.62
CA TRP A 207 0.22 -3.17 -7.21
C TRP A 207 0.86 -1.88 -6.74
N SER A 208 0.09 -1.04 -6.08
CA SER A 208 0.47 0.33 -5.81
C SER A 208 0.18 0.79 -4.39
N TRP A 209 0.93 1.79 -3.95
CA TRP A 209 0.67 2.63 -2.81
C TRP A 209 -0.06 3.90 -3.27
N ASN A 210 -1.28 4.18 -2.75
CA ASN A 210 -2.02 5.39 -3.11
C ASN A 210 -2.12 5.61 -4.63
N SER A 211 -2.33 4.52 -5.40
CA SER A 211 -2.33 4.51 -6.87
C SER A 211 -1.03 5.07 -7.49
N ARG A 212 0.09 4.89 -6.79
CA ARG A 212 1.43 5.19 -7.27
C ARG A 212 2.30 3.94 -7.22
N LEU A 213 3.17 3.83 -8.20
CA LEU A 213 4.16 2.76 -8.33
C LEU A 213 5.54 3.36 -8.10
N PHE A 214 6.43 2.67 -7.41
CA PHE A 214 7.81 3.15 -7.30
C PHE A 214 8.46 3.26 -8.69
N PRO A 215 9.15 4.37 -8.99
CA PRO A 215 9.56 5.48 -8.12
C PRO A 215 8.57 6.66 -8.07
N GLY A 216 7.34 6.50 -8.52
CA GLY A 216 6.33 7.55 -8.55
C GLY A 216 5.67 7.84 -7.20
N ILE A 217 5.81 6.96 -6.20
CA ILE A 217 5.40 7.22 -4.82
C ILE A 217 6.51 7.94 -4.07
N ASP A 218 6.16 8.98 -3.32
CA ASP A 218 7.11 9.72 -2.49
C ASP A 218 7.63 8.86 -1.33
N SER A 219 8.81 9.22 -0.82
CA SER A 219 9.40 8.61 0.38
C SER A 219 8.71 9.09 1.67
N LEU A 220 8.75 8.25 2.70
CA LEU A 220 8.36 8.61 4.05
C LEU A 220 9.54 9.34 4.72
N ASN A 221 9.46 10.66 4.85
CA ASN A 221 10.57 11.46 5.36
C ASN A 221 10.32 11.80 6.84
N VAL A 222 11.20 11.35 7.71
CA VAL A 222 11.07 11.47 9.16
C VAL A 222 12.39 11.90 9.79
N ARG A 223 12.27 12.49 10.97
CA ARG A 223 13.42 12.84 11.78
C ARG A 223 13.85 11.64 12.64
N LEU A 224 15.16 11.53 12.89
CA LEU A 224 15.68 10.58 13.89
C LEU A 224 14.98 10.79 15.25
N ASN A 225 14.52 9.72 15.85
CA ASN A 225 13.71 9.64 17.06
C ASN A 225 12.27 10.16 16.93
N ASP A 226 11.76 10.39 15.73
CA ASP A 226 10.33 10.58 15.54
C ASP A 226 9.58 9.28 15.88
N LYS A 227 8.49 9.40 16.62
CA LYS A 227 7.50 8.34 16.74
C LYS A 227 6.59 8.40 15.51
N VAL A 228 6.58 7.33 14.75
CA VAL A 228 5.92 7.27 13.44
C VAL A 228 4.74 6.31 13.51
N ARG A 229 3.63 6.72 12.91
CA ARG A 229 2.46 5.88 12.64
C ARG A 229 2.29 5.74 11.15
N ILE A 230 2.03 4.51 10.70
CA ILE A 230 1.59 4.23 9.33
C ILE A 230 0.23 3.54 9.41
N ARG A 231 -0.74 4.09 8.70
CA ARG A 231 -2.09 3.57 8.54
C ARG A 231 -2.20 2.94 7.16
N ILE A 232 -2.61 1.67 7.11
CA ILE A 232 -2.66 0.90 5.87
C ILE A 232 -4.07 0.36 5.71
N GLY A 233 -4.70 0.62 4.56
CA GLY A 233 -6.00 0.09 4.19
C GLY A 233 -5.90 -0.77 2.92
N ASN A 234 -6.55 -1.92 2.90
CA ASN A 234 -6.51 -2.84 1.77
C ASN A 234 -7.90 -3.01 1.14
N LEU A 235 -8.07 -2.46 -0.05
CA LEU A 235 -9.25 -2.66 -0.89
C LEU A 235 -8.89 -3.36 -2.23
N THR A 236 -7.80 -4.13 -2.23
CA THR A 236 -7.45 -5.04 -3.33
C THR A 236 -8.13 -6.41 -3.15
N MET A 237 -7.91 -7.33 -4.06
CA MET A 237 -8.48 -8.68 -4.01
C MET A 237 -7.52 -9.73 -3.42
N THR A 238 -6.40 -9.31 -2.85
CA THR A 238 -5.43 -10.20 -2.19
C THR A 238 -4.91 -9.58 -0.90
N ASN A 239 -4.35 -10.39 -0.01
CA ASN A 239 -3.66 -9.89 1.17
C ASN A 239 -2.27 -9.34 0.82
N HIS A 240 -1.76 -8.48 1.66
CA HIS A 240 -0.44 -7.85 1.50
C HIS A 240 0.34 -7.92 2.81
N PRO A 241 1.38 -8.76 2.89
CA PRO A 241 2.33 -8.71 4.00
C PRO A 241 3.26 -7.50 3.82
N ILE A 242 3.08 -6.48 4.66
CA ILE A 242 3.81 -5.22 4.59
C ILE A 242 5.00 -5.28 5.53
N HIS A 243 6.18 -5.08 4.95
CA HIS A 243 7.47 -5.17 5.63
C HIS A 243 8.19 -3.83 5.69
N LEU A 244 8.79 -3.57 6.84
CA LEU A 244 9.65 -2.40 7.06
C LEU A 244 11.06 -2.89 7.44
N HIS A 245 12.05 -2.40 6.71
CA HIS A 245 13.45 -2.67 7.00
C HIS A 245 13.97 -1.83 8.17
N GLY A 246 14.96 -2.37 8.88
CA GLY A 246 15.75 -1.66 9.90
C GLY A 246 15.04 -1.30 11.19
N HIS A 247 13.73 -1.46 11.27
CA HIS A 247 12.90 -1.12 12.42
C HIS A 247 11.92 -2.25 12.73
N GLU A 248 11.62 -2.42 14.00
CA GLU A 248 10.49 -3.20 14.47
C GLU A 248 9.32 -2.27 14.82
N PHE A 249 8.10 -2.74 14.66
CA PHE A 249 6.90 -1.96 14.93
C PHE A 249 5.86 -2.73 15.74
N LEU A 250 4.97 -2.01 16.40
CA LEU A 250 3.79 -2.55 17.06
C LEU A 250 2.56 -2.37 16.16
N VAL A 251 1.70 -3.40 16.07
CA VAL A 251 0.37 -3.25 15.47
C VAL A 251 -0.55 -2.63 16.53
N THR A 252 -0.79 -1.34 16.40
CA THR A 252 -1.51 -0.54 17.40
C THR A 252 -2.98 -0.34 17.08
N GLY A 253 -3.41 -0.70 15.86
CA GLY A 253 -4.81 -0.64 15.45
C GLY A 253 -5.14 -1.61 14.32
N THR A 254 -6.40 -2.00 14.25
CA THR A 254 -7.01 -2.81 13.21
C THR A 254 -8.25 -2.10 12.66
N ASP A 255 -8.97 -2.72 11.72
CA ASP A 255 -10.28 -2.26 11.25
C ASP A 255 -11.31 -2.14 12.40
N GLY A 256 -11.12 -2.87 13.50
CA GLY A 256 -11.93 -2.77 14.70
C GLY A 256 -11.62 -1.56 15.59
N GLY A 257 -10.54 -0.82 15.33
CA GLY A 257 -10.05 0.30 16.15
C GLY A 257 -8.73 0.00 16.84
N PRO A 258 -8.34 0.77 17.87
CA PRO A 258 -7.08 0.59 18.57
C PRO A 258 -7.04 -0.73 19.34
N THR A 259 -5.89 -1.42 19.26
CA THR A 259 -5.65 -2.66 19.98
C THR A 259 -5.33 -2.39 21.45
N PRO A 260 -5.73 -3.27 22.39
CA PRO A 260 -5.29 -3.19 23.79
C PRO A 260 -3.75 -3.23 23.90
N LYS A 261 -3.16 -2.40 24.76
CA LYS A 261 -1.70 -2.34 24.90
C LYS A 261 -1.07 -3.68 25.32
N SER A 262 -1.79 -4.48 26.08
CA SER A 262 -1.34 -5.82 26.54
C SER A 262 -1.33 -6.89 25.42
N THR A 263 -1.93 -6.62 24.26
CA THR A 263 -1.98 -7.54 23.13
C THR A 263 -1.05 -7.12 22.00
N ARG A 264 -0.23 -6.11 22.20
CA ARG A 264 0.74 -5.63 21.21
C ARG A 264 2.06 -6.36 21.40
N TRP A 265 2.62 -6.82 20.31
CA TRP A 265 3.96 -7.38 20.23
C TRP A 265 4.68 -6.78 19.04
N TYR A 266 5.99 -6.92 19.01
CA TYR A 266 6.81 -6.41 17.91
C TYR A 266 6.72 -7.32 16.69
N GLU A 267 6.60 -6.71 15.54
CA GLU A 267 6.65 -7.33 14.22
C GLU A 267 7.59 -6.52 13.31
N VAL A 268 8.03 -7.13 12.23
CA VAL A 268 8.73 -6.48 11.12
C VAL A 268 7.96 -6.62 9.81
N THR A 269 6.93 -7.48 9.83
CA THR A 269 6.02 -7.70 8.71
C THR A 269 4.62 -7.95 9.24
N THR A 270 3.64 -7.19 8.78
CA THR A 270 2.23 -7.38 9.17
C THR A 270 1.37 -7.68 7.96
N ASP A 271 0.48 -8.65 8.07
CA ASP A 271 -0.46 -8.98 7.00
C ASP A 271 -1.69 -8.06 7.05
N VAL A 272 -2.06 -7.52 5.89
CA VAL A 272 -3.27 -6.71 5.70
C VAL A 272 -4.18 -7.48 4.76
N ALA A 273 -5.20 -8.14 5.32
CA ALA A 273 -6.15 -8.91 4.53
C ALA A 273 -7.11 -8.00 3.74
N VAL A 274 -7.79 -8.56 2.76
CA VAL A 274 -8.78 -7.85 1.94
C VAL A 274 -9.86 -7.24 2.83
N GLY A 275 -10.19 -5.97 2.62
CA GLY A 275 -11.18 -5.22 3.39
C GLY A 275 -10.70 -4.80 4.78
N GLN A 276 -9.45 -5.06 5.15
CA GLN A 276 -8.93 -4.73 6.47
C GLN A 276 -8.05 -3.48 6.49
N MET A 277 -7.94 -2.89 7.66
CA MET A 277 -6.97 -1.85 7.99
C MET A 277 -5.99 -2.37 9.04
N ARG A 278 -4.75 -1.86 8.99
CA ARG A 278 -3.73 -1.99 10.03
C ARG A 278 -3.15 -0.64 10.35
N GLN A 279 -2.83 -0.44 11.59
CA GLN A 279 -2.08 0.71 12.07
C GLN A 279 -0.84 0.20 12.76
N ILE A 280 0.32 0.60 12.28
CA ILE A 280 1.62 0.24 12.84
C ILE A 280 2.31 1.48 13.41
N GLU A 281 3.03 1.30 14.51
CA GLU A 281 3.79 2.38 15.14
C GLU A 281 5.19 1.90 15.51
N PHE A 282 6.17 2.76 15.26
CA PHE A 282 7.58 2.50 15.57
C PHE A 282 8.31 3.80 15.96
N LEU A 283 9.49 3.65 16.56
CA LEU A 283 10.43 4.72 16.77
C LEU A 283 11.46 4.71 15.61
N ALA A 284 11.64 5.83 14.95
CA ALA A 284 12.63 5.98 13.89
C ALA A 284 14.02 6.25 14.52
N ASP A 285 14.61 5.25 15.15
CA ASP A 285 15.82 5.36 15.97
C ASP A 285 17.13 5.02 15.23
N GLU A 286 17.02 4.56 13.97
CA GLU A 286 18.19 4.27 13.15
C GLU A 286 18.18 5.12 11.86
N GLU A 287 19.26 5.89 11.66
CA GLU A 287 19.40 6.81 10.54
C GLU A 287 19.70 6.06 9.23
N GLY A 288 19.11 6.50 8.11
CA GLY A 288 19.35 5.85 6.81
C GLY A 288 18.16 5.92 5.87
N ASP A 289 18.27 5.14 4.78
CA ASP A 289 17.22 4.88 3.80
C ASP A 289 16.77 3.42 3.91
N TRP A 290 15.55 3.20 4.35
CA TRP A 290 15.01 1.88 4.69
C TRP A 290 13.89 1.48 3.75
N ALA A 291 13.95 0.28 3.20
CA ALA A 291 12.90 -0.23 2.34
C ALA A 291 11.58 -0.43 3.11
N PHE A 292 10.48 -0.01 2.50
CA PHE A 292 9.10 -0.24 2.98
C PHE A 292 8.29 -0.80 1.81
N HIS A 293 7.86 -2.05 1.90
CA HIS A 293 7.28 -2.73 0.74
C HIS A 293 6.36 -3.91 1.09
N CYS A 294 5.56 -4.34 0.13
CA CYS A 294 4.88 -5.63 0.20
C CYS A 294 5.88 -6.77 0.02
N HIS A 295 5.83 -7.80 0.87
CA HIS A 295 6.77 -8.93 0.82
C HIS A 295 6.37 -10.04 -0.18
N LYS A 296 5.27 -9.86 -0.91
CA LYS A 296 5.00 -10.68 -2.10
C LYS A 296 5.83 -10.11 -3.25
N SER A 297 6.86 -10.84 -3.68
CA SER A 297 7.86 -10.36 -4.64
C SER A 297 7.25 -9.87 -5.95
N HIS A 298 6.20 -10.52 -6.46
CA HIS A 298 5.51 -10.10 -7.68
C HIS A 298 4.72 -8.78 -7.50
N HIS A 299 4.40 -8.35 -6.28
CA HIS A 299 3.79 -7.06 -6.00
C HIS A 299 4.80 -5.89 -6.04
N THR A 300 6.09 -6.18 -6.03
CA THR A 300 7.17 -5.20 -6.18
C THR A 300 7.77 -5.21 -7.58
N MET A 301 7.02 -5.71 -8.56
CA MET A 301 7.35 -5.68 -9.98
C MET A 301 6.32 -4.84 -10.73
N ASN A 302 6.74 -4.24 -11.84
CA ASN A 302 5.83 -3.55 -12.74
C ASN A 302 5.24 -4.51 -13.79
N ALA A 303 4.24 -4.07 -14.56
CA ALA A 303 3.44 -4.90 -15.46
C ALA A 303 4.27 -5.80 -16.40
N MET A 304 5.36 -5.28 -16.96
CA MET A 304 6.20 -6.04 -17.89
C MET A 304 6.88 -7.28 -17.27
N GLY A 305 6.98 -7.36 -15.96
CA GLY A 305 7.61 -8.49 -15.27
C GLY A 305 6.72 -9.71 -15.08
N HIS A 306 5.41 -9.59 -15.29
CA HIS A 306 4.45 -10.61 -14.89
C HIS A 306 4.33 -11.78 -15.87
N ASP A 307 4.54 -11.53 -17.18
CA ASP A 307 4.32 -12.51 -18.23
C ASP A 307 5.63 -13.07 -18.83
N VAL A 308 6.79 -12.71 -18.27
CA VAL A 308 8.07 -13.17 -18.78
C VAL A 308 8.62 -14.30 -17.90
N PRO A 309 8.69 -15.53 -18.43
CA PRO A 309 9.24 -16.65 -17.68
C PRO A 309 10.76 -16.52 -17.56
N THR A 310 11.30 -16.90 -16.38
CA THR A 310 12.75 -17.11 -16.25
C THR A 310 13.17 -18.33 -17.04
N MET A 311 14.33 -18.21 -17.70
CA MET A 311 14.93 -19.28 -18.51
C MET A 311 16.06 -20.03 -17.78
N ILE A 312 16.22 -19.79 -16.48
CA ILE A 312 17.20 -20.50 -15.66
C ILE A 312 16.95 -22.02 -15.72
N GLY A 313 17.95 -22.77 -16.12
CA GLY A 313 17.88 -24.23 -16.20
C GLY A 313 17.08 -24.79 -17.39
N VAL A 314 16.59 -23.92 -18.29
CA VAL A 314 15.89 -24.34 -19.51
C VAL A 314 16.88 -24.49 -20.67
N ASP A 315 16.94 -25.67 -21.29
CA ASP A 315 17.70 -25.86 -22.52
C ASP A 315 16.91 -25.36 -23.74
N HIS A 316 17.22 -24.14 -24.19
CA HIS A 316 16.58 -23.51 -25.32
C HIS A 316 17.52 -23.23 -26.51
N LYS A 317 18.78 -23.68 -26.42
CA LYS A 317 19.83 -23.38 -27.41
C LYS A 317 19.43 -23.72 -28.86
N GLY A 318 18.81 -24.88 -29.08
CA GLY A 318 18.34 -25.31 -30.39
C GLY A 318 17.13 -24.49 -30.89
N LEU A 319 16.28 -24.03 -30.00
CA LEU A 319 15.10 -23.21 -30.31
C LEU A 319 15.52 -21.79 -30.68
N VAL A 320 16.41 -21.16 -29.88
CA VAL A 320 16.94 -19.82 -30.12
C VAL A 320 17.52 -19.68 -31.51
N LYS A 321 18.38 -20.61 -31.94
CA LYS A 321 18.97 -20.62 -33.27
C LYS A 321 17.93 -20.69 -34.40
N LYS A 322 16.80 -21.38 -34.17
CA LYS A 322 15.70 -21.44 -35.14
C LYS A 322 14.92 -20.12 -35.16
N LEU A 323 14.64 -19.55 -34.01
CA LEU A 323 13.91 -18.28 -33.91
C LEU A 323 14.71 -17.12 -34.48
N GLN A 324 16.00 -17.03 -34.22
CA GLN A 324 16.87 -15.99 -34.79
C GLN A 324 17.00 -16.03 -36.30
N LYS A 325 16.76 -17.17 -36.97
CA LYS A 325 16.65 -17.26 -38.42
C LYS A 325 15.38 -16.60 -38.95
N LEU A 326 14.30 -16.61 -38.16
CA LEU A 326 12.99 -16.05 -38.55
C LEU A 326 12.84 -14.60 -38.07
N VAL A 327 13.42 -14.29 -36.91
CA VAL A 327 13.42 -12.98 -36.26
C VAL A 327 14.88 -12.70 -35.84
N PRO A 328 15.68 -12.02 -36.70
CA PRO A 328 17.12 -11.81 -36.47
C PRO A 328 17.46 -11.15 -35.14
N ASP A 329 16.59 -10.26 -34.69
CA ASP A 329 16.77 -9.51 -33.44
C ASP A 329 16.18 -10.21 -32.21
N TYR A 330 15.76 -11.49 -32.35
CA TYR A 330 15.22 -12.25 -31.25
C TYR A 330 16.31 -12.48 -30.17
N MET A 331 16.04 -12.02 -28.96
CA MET A 331 16.86 -12.23 -27.78
C MET A 331 16.13 -13.12 -26.77
N VAL A 332 16.87 -14.08 -26.20
CA VAL A 332 16.37 -14.83 -25.05
C VAL A 332 16.54 -13.96 -23.82
N MET A 333 15.47 -13.80 -23.07
CA MET A 333 15.47 -13.07 -21.81
C MET A 333 15.35 -14.05 -20.63
N GLY A 334 15.85 -13.65 -19.48
CA GLY A 334 15.72 -14.42 -18.25
C GLY A 334 16.72 -15.57 -18.07
N GLU A 335 17.81 -15.63 -18.82
CA GLU A 335 18.89 -16.62 -18.62
C GLU A 335 19.56 -16.49 -17.25
N ARG A 336 19.74 -15.25 -16.77
CA ARG A 336 20.20 -14.92 -15.41
C ARG A 336 19.03 -14.59 -14.47
N GLY A 337 17.80 -15.00 -14.82
CA GLY A 337 16.58 -14.66 -14.10
C GLY A 337 16.11 -13.25 -14.42
N MET A 338 15.48 -12.60 -13.45
CA MET A 338 14.87 -11.28 -13.63
C MET A 338 15.90 -10.15 -13.80
N ALA A 339 17.14 -10.36 -13.37
CA ALA A 339 18.23 -9.37 -13.53
C ALA A 339 18.50 -9.01 -15.00
N ASP A 340 18.40 -9.98 -15.93
CA ASP A 340 18.56 -9.74 -17.36
C ASP A 340 17.63 -8.63 -17.87
N MET A 341 16.45 -8.54 -17.28
CA MET A 341 15.40 -7.62 -17.73
C MET A 341 15.51 -6.24 -17.06
N GLY A 342 16.09 -6.19 -15.87
CA GLY A 342 16.35 -4.93 -15.15
C GLY A 342 17.53 -4.13 -15.72
N GLU A 343 18.50 -4.81 -16.35
CA GLU A 343 19.70 -4.21 -16.90
C GLU A 343 19.57 -3.78 -18.38
N MET A 344 18.50 -4.20 -19.07
CA MET A 344 18.34 -3.94 -20.50
C MET A 344 17.75 -2.55 -20.77
N GLU A 345 18.46 -1.72 -21.53
CA GLU A 345 17.90 -0.55 -22.20
C GLU A 345 17.05 -1.01 -23.38
N MET A 346 15.74 -1.22 -23.15
CA MET A 346 14.81 -1.55 -24.24
C MET A 346 14.01 -0.32 -24.66
N GLN A 347 13.73 -0.20 -25.96
CA GLN A 347 12.66 0.67 -26.42
C GLN A 347 11.33 0.07 -25.95
N ILE A 348 10.75 0.67 -24.92
CA ILE A 348 9.43 0.28 -24.44
C ILE A 348 8.34 1.11 -25.14
N PRO A 349 7.13 0.57 -25.32
CA PRO A 349 6.01 1.35 -25.84
C PRO A 349 5.75 2.60 -24.99
N ASP A 350 5.17 3.62 -25.59
CA ASP A 350 4.67 4.77 -24.84
C ASP A 350 3.75 4.33 -23.70
N ASN A 351 3.72 5.09 -22.62
CA ASN A 351 2.92 4.79 -21.45
C ASN A 351 3.13 3.37 -20.89
N THR A 352 4.36 2.93 -20.82
CA THR A 352 4.76 1.62 -20.28
C THR A 352 5.86 1.83 -19.24
N LEU A 353 5.86 1.04 -18.19
CA LEU A 353 6.92 1.02 -17.20
C LEU A 353 7.83 -0.18 -17.42
N PRO A 354 9.16 -0.01 -17.40
CA PRO A 354 10.07 -1.13 -17.28
C PRO A 354 9.79 -1.91 -15.99
N MET A 355 10.22 -3.15 -15.94
CA MET A 355 9.93 -4.06 -14.84
C MET A 355 10.41 -3.53 -13.48
N MET A 356 11.59 -2.89 -13.44
CA MET A 356 12.20 -2.28 -12.26
C MET A 356 12.71 -0.89 -12.65
N THR A 357 12.38 0.15 -11.91
CA THR A 357 12.39 1.52 -12.45
C THR A 357 13.07 2.59 -11.64
N GLY A 358 13.48 2.30 -10.41
CA GLY A 358 14.06 3.33 -9.54
C GLY A 358 15.56 3.42 -9.63
N SER A 359 16.11 4.65 -9.56
CA SER A 359 17.55 4.85 -9.36
C SER A 359 17.85 5.06 -7.89
N GLY A 360 18.76 4.28 -7.34
CA GLY A 360 19.30 4.41 -6.00
C GLY A 360 20.71 4.96 -5.99
N PRO A 361 21.33 5.14 -4.81
CA PRO A 361 22.70 5.67 -4.69
C PRO A 361 23.78 4.73 -5.23
N TYR A 362 23.45 3.44 -5.44
CA TYR A 362 24.40 2.42 -5.90
C TYR A 362 23.98 1.79 -7.24
N GLY A 363 23.08 2.41 -7.97
CA GLY A 363 22.56 1.92 -9.24
C GLY A 363 21.05 1.77 -9.25
N GLY A 364 20.51 0.93 -10.13
CA GLY A 364 19.07 0.65 -10.18
C GLY A 364 18.59 -0.05 -8.92
N VAL A 365 17.46 0.39 -8.38
CA VAL A 365 16.75 -0.37 -7.33
C VAL A 365 15.94 -1.45 -8.03
N GLU A 366 16.26 -2.71 -7.76
CA GLU A 366 15.60 -3.86 -8.38
C GLU A 366 14.20 -4.11 -7.80
N MET A 367 13.43 -3.03 -7.62
CA MET A 367 12.05 -3.06 -7.13
C MET A 367 11.24 -1.97 -7.82
N GLY A 368 9.96 -2.26 -8.03
CA GLY A 368 8.94 -1.35 -8.55
C GLY A 368 7.64 -1.54 -7.77
N GLY A 369 6.51 -1.19 -8.36
CA GLY A 369 5.20 -1.47 -7.78
C GLY A 369 5.04 -0.95 -6.35
N MET A 370 4.69 -1.87 -5.45
CA MET A 370 4.37 -1.60 -4.05
C MET A 370 5.64 -1.55 -3.18
N PHE A 371 6.52 -0.61 -3.51
CA PHE A 371 7.78 -0.29 -2.82
C PHE A 371 7.86 1.21 -2.53
N SER A 372 8.43 1.60 -1.42
CA SER A 372 8.80 2.97 -1.06
C SER A 372 9.99 2.97 -0.10
N VAL A 373 10.46 4.15 0.27
CA VAL A 373 11.64 4.31 1.14
C VAL A 373 11.26 5.16 2.36
N LEU A 374 11.51 4.62 3.55
CA LEU A 374 11.54 5.39 4.78
C LEU A 374 12.93 6.07 4.90
N LYS A 375 12.95 7.39 4.93
CA LYS A 375 14.17 8.20 5.06
C LYS A 375 14.25 8.82 6.43
N VAL A 376 15.14 8.31 7.27
CA VAL A 376 15.38 8.80 8.63
C VAL A 376 16.60 9.71 8.62
N ARG A 377 16.44 10.97 9.05
CA ARG A 377 17.52 11.95 9.08
C ARG A 377 17.58 12.68 10.43
N ARG A 378 18.79 12.85 10.93
CA ARG A 378 19.07 13.57 12.18
C ARG A 378 18.75 15.07 12.07
N ASP A 379 19.03 15.65 10.93
CA ASP A 379 18.90 17.08 10.65
C ASP A 379 17.56 17.49 10.03
N GLN A 380 16.65 16.52 9.78
CA GLN A 380 15.29 16.81 9.32
C GLN A 380 14.58 17.69 10.36
N LYS A 381 13.98 18.80 9.93
CA LYS A 381 13.29 19.71 10.83
C LYS A 381 11.95 19.11 11.32
N PRO A 382 11.51 19.41 12.54
CA PRO A 382 10.17 19.05 12.97
C PRO A 382 9.12 19.60 12.01
N GLY A 383 8.15 18.75 11.59
CA GLY A 383 7.12 19.13 10.63
C GLY A 383 7.58 19.26 9.17
N ASP A 384 8.85 19.07 8.87
CA ASP A 384 9.36 19.04 7.51
C ASP A 384 9.21 17.64 6.89
N TYR A 385 8.49 17.55 5.78
CA TYR A 385 8.26 16.33 5.01
C TYR A 385 9.00 16.34 3.66
N ALA A 386 9.86 17.35 3.41
CA ALA A 386 10.62 17.42 2.18
C ALA A 386 11.58 16.22 2.06
N ASN A 387 11.78 15.75 0.83
CA ASN A 387 12.71 14.65 0.56
C ASN A 387 14.17 15.10 0.81
N PRO A 388 14.88 14.49 1.77
CA PRO A 388 16.24 14.88 2.11
C PRO A 388 17.30 14.37 1.11
N GLY A 389 16.91 13.70 0.04
CA GLY A 389 17.83 13.00 -0.86
C GLY A 389 18.25 11.62 -0.33
N TRP A 390 19.24 10.99 -0.99
CA TRP A 390 19.78 9.71 -0.59
C TRP A 390 20.76 9.85 0.58
N TYR A 391 20.71 8.87 1.49
CA TYR A 391 21.62 8.82 2.64
C TYR A 391 23.05 8.52 2.21
N GLN A 392 24.00 9.23 2.81
CA GLN A 392 25.42 8.97 2.63
C GLN A 392 25.90 8.12 3.79
N GLN A 393 26.27 6.88 3.51
CA GLN A 393 26.77 5.96 4.54
C GLN A 393 28.06 6.48 5.16
N PRO A 394 28.18 6.52 6.48
CA PRO A 394 29.46 6.85 7.11
C PRO A 394 30.56 5.88 6.68
N PRO A 395 31.80 6.32 6.56
CA PRO A 395 32.91 5.45 6.18
C PRO A 395 33.00 4.21 7.08
N GLY A 396 33.11 3.03 6.46
CA GLY A 396 33.23 1.76 7.17
C GLY A 396 31.92 1.16 7.71
N THR A 397 30.75 1.75 7.39
CA THR A 397 29.43 1.23 7.82
C THR A 397 28.64 0.54 6.72
N GLN A 398 29.20 0.40 5.54
CA GLN A 398 28.58 -0.31 4.41
C GLN A 398 29.31 -1.61 4.10
N ALA A 399 28.60 -2.56 3.51
CA ALA A 399 29.20 -3.76 2.98
C ALA A 399 30.17 -3.42 1.85
N PHE A 400 31.26 -4.17 1.74
CA PHE A 400 32.32 -3.95 0.78
C PHE A 400 32.79 -5.27 0.13
N GLU A 401 33.41 -5.16 -1.02
CA GLU A 401 34.01 -6.31 -1.70
C GLU A 401 35.19 -6.85 -0.91
N TRP A 402 35.16 -8.14 -0.60
CA TRP A 402 36.26 -8.84 0.08
C TRP A 402 37.28 -9.32 -0.93
N THR A 403 38.50 -8.80 -0.83
CA THR A 403 39.66 -9.18 -1.71
C THR A 403 40.70 -10.08 -1.04
N GLY A 404 40.50 -10.40 0.24
CA GLY A 404 41.37 -11.29 1.00
C GLY A 404 41.14 -12.77 0.75
N ALA A 405 41.92 -13.62 1.42
CA ALA A 405 41.70 -15.04 1.40
C ALA A 405 40.36 -15.42 2.03
N LEU A 406 39.58 -16.26 1.36
CA LEU A 406 38.30 -16.73 1.92
C LEU A 406 38.58 -17.77 3.03
N PRO A 407 37.85 -17.68 4.14
CA PRO A 407 37.92 -18.72 5.15
C PRO A 407 37.30 -20.03 4.60
N ASP A 408 37.92 -21.17 4.91
CA ASP A 408 37.40 -22.48 4.53
C ASP A 408 36.27 -22.90 5.47
N PRO A 409 34.99 -22.97 5.03
CA PRO A 409 33.88 -23.33 5.88
C PRO A 409 34.02 -24.66 6.57
N ALA A 410 34.73 -25.62 5.94
CA ALA A 410 34.99 -26.95 6.51
C ALA A 410 35.92 -26.91 7.74
N ARG A 411 36.64 -25.80 7.92
CA ARG A 411 37.56 -25.58 9.05
C ARG A 411 36.95 -24.74 10.18
N PHE A 412 35.75 -24.22 10.02
CA PHE A 412 35.06 -23.50 11.10
C PHE A 412 34.72 -24.49 12.22
N LYS A 413 35.39 -24.33 13.35
CA LYS A 413 34.95 -24.89 14.63
C LYS A 413 34.29 -23.77 15.38
N SER A 414 33.05 -23.96 15.81
CA SER A 414 32.38 -22.99 16.69
C SER A 414 33.19 -22.88 18.00
N GLU A 415 33.70 -21.71 18.28
CA GLU A 415 34.38 -21.42 19.56
C GLU A 415 33.42 -21.55 20.76
N SER A 416 32.12 -21.54 20.51
CA SER A 416 31.08 -21.73 21.53
C SER A 416 30.84 -23.21 21.92
N GLN A 417 31.59 -24.19 21.37
CA GLN A 417 31.57 -25.57 21.84
C GLN A 417 32.42 -25.82 23.11
N GLY A 418 32.66 -24.78 23.90
CA GLY A 418 33.08 -24.89 25.29
C GLY A 418 31.92 -25.38 26.13
N SER A 419 31.81 -26.70 26.23
CA SER A 419 31.27 -27.49 27.35
C SER A 419 30.17 -26.83 28.23
N MET A 420 28.95 -26.72 27.71
CA MET A 420 27.81 -27.13 28.54
C MET A 420 27.33 -28.51 28.03
N PRO A 421 27.35 -29.57 28.83
CA PRO A 421 26.64 -30.76 28.48
C PRO A 421 25.19 -30.38 28.28
N LEU A 422 24.65 -30.56 27.07
CA LEU A 422 23.21 -30.56 26.90
C LEU A 422 22.68 -31.57 27.91
N ALA A 423 21.97 -31.08 28.93
CA ALA A 423 21.22 -31.95 29.82
C ALA A 423 20.38 -32.83 28.87
N GLU A 424 20.64 -34.12 28.87
CA GLU A 424 19.81 -35.07 28.14
C GLU A 424 18.38 -34.90 28.69
N THR A 425 17.58 -34.11 27.99
CA THR A 425 16.16 -34.10 28.26
C THR A 425 15.65 -35.47 27.83
N PRO A 426 15.15 -36.27 28.76
CA PRO A 426 14.68 -37.62 28.39
C PRO A 426 13.57 -37.42 27.37
N VAL A 427 13.78 -37.90 26.17
CA VAL A 427 12.75 -37.93 25.12
C VAL A 427 11.63 -38.82 25.67
N ARG A 428 10.60 -38.21 26.23
CA ARG A 428 9.37 -38.92 26.53
C ARG A 428 8.74 -39.28 25.19
N THR A 429 9.04 -40.52 24.75
CA THR A 429 8.28 -41.16 23.69
C THR A 429 6.85 -41.35 24.21
N THR A 430 5.97 -40.45 23.88
CA THR A 430 4.55 -40.66 24.08
C THR A 430 4.10 -41.73 23.01
N GLN A 431 3.97 -42.98 23.42
CA GLN A 431 3.32 -43.97 22.58
C GLN A 431 1.87 -43.56 22.42
N VAL A 432 1.51 -43.05 21.26
CA VAL A 432 0.12 -42.84 20.88
C VAL A 432 -0.50 -44.21 20.63
N GLN A 433 -1.29 -44.69 21.60
CA GLN A 433 -2.15 -45.83 21.37
C GLN A 433 -3.29 -45.43 20.45
N VAL A 434 -3.22 -45.80 19.18
CA VAL A 434 -4.32 -45.68 18.23
C VAL A 434 -5.40 -46.70 18.65
N ARG A 435 -6.48 -46.24 19.29
CA ARG A 435 -7.66 -47.06 19.50
C ARG A 435 -8.31 -47.33 18.14
N LYS A 436 -8.34 -48.57 17.73
CA LYS A 436 -9.18 -48.99 16.58
C LYS A 436 -10.66 -48.66 16.89
N PRO A 437 -11.38 -48.10 15.93
CA PRO A 437 -12.82 -47.92 16.11
C PRO A 437 -13.50 -49.28 16.30
N SER A 438 -14.24 -49.45 17.38
CA SER A 438 -15.13 -50.60 17.54
C SER A 438 -16.25 -50.48 16.50
N GLY A 439 -16.33 -51.45 15.58
CA GLY A 439 -17.36 -51.50 14.60
C GLY A 439 -18.72 -51.59 15.30
N HIS A 440 -19.64 -50.68 14.95
CA HIS A 440 -21.08 -50.89 15.20
C HIS A 440 -21.57 -51.88 14.14
N ALA A 441 -21.89 -53.09 14.59
CA ALA A 441 -22.76 -54.00 13.89
C ALA A 441 -24.18 -53.43 13.96
N GLY A 442 -24.90 -53.54 12.84
CA GLY A 442 -26.17 -52.88 12.62
C GLY A 442 -27.34 -53.31 13.48
N HIS A 443 -28.32 -52.46 13.47
CA HIS A 443 -29.75 -52.76 13.34
C HIS A 443 -30.41 -51.64 12.54
#